data_a03a3a59d8cc8ffbe1613c67f502ac8d
#
_entry.id   a03a3a59d8cc8ffbe1613c67f502ac8d
#
_cell.length_a   1.000
_cell.length_b   1.000
_cell.length_c   1.000
_cell.angle_alpha   90.00
_cell.angle_beta   90.00
_cell.angle_gamma   90.00
#
_symmetry.space_group_name_H-M   'P 1'
#
loop_
_entity.id
_entity.type
_entity.pdbx_description
1 polymer ?
#
loop_
_entity_poly.entity_id
_entity_poly.type
_entity_poly.pdbx_seq_one_letter_code
_entity_poly.pdbx_strand_id
1 'polypeptide(L)'
;GKMEALPSSAPSLEEQLTDRDDAARIRAALHSAPEPYKEVFLWRALGGLSFRTIGQLFGKSENWACVTYHRAKTIIRKNMEGST
;
A
#
# COMPACT_ATOMS: atom_id res chain seq x y z
N GLY A 1 -20.50 -7.02 -10.94
CA GLY A 1 -20.32 -6.63 -10.59
C GLY A 1 -20.49 -5.97 -10.33
N LYS A 2 -20.69 -5.91 -10.46
CA LYS A 2 -20.72 -5.34 -10.20
C LYS A 2 -20.48 -4.62 -9.45
N MET A 3 -20.29 -4.50 -9.28
CA MET A 3 -20.01 -3.91 -8.62
C MET A 3 -19.98 -3.05 -8.25
N GLU A 4 -20.08 -2.91 -8.19
CA GLU A 4 -20.07 -2.25 -7.87
C GLU A 4 -19.90 -1.23 -7.65
N ALA A 5 -20.11 -1.34 -7.90
CA ALA A 5 -20.20 0.00 -7.95
C ALA A 5 -19.51 0.81 -6.96
N LEU A 6 -18.35 1.03 -7.08
CA LEU A 6 -17.66 1.81 -6.14
C LEU A 6 -17.76 3.26 -6.46
N PRO A 7 -18.08 4.06 -5.50
CA PRO A 7 -18.16 5.49 -5.73
C PRO A 7 -16.84 6.17 -5.86
N SER A 8 -15.78 5.46 -5.64
CA SER A 8 -14.48 6.07 -5.69
C SER A 8 -14.19 6.63 -7.05
N SER A 9 -13.78 7.85 -7.12
CA SER A 9 -13.53 8.49 -8.39
C SER A 9 -12.10 8.28 -8.87
N ALA A 10 -11.19 7.93 -7.98
CA ALA A 10 -9.79 7.73 -8.36
C ALA A 10 -9.34 6.36 -7.91
N PRO A 11 -8.56 5.65 -8.74
CA PRO A 11 -8.07 4.36 -8.33
C PRO A 11 -7.07 4.49 -7.19
N SER A 12 -7.14 3.54 -6.28
CA SER A 12 -6.17 3.46 -5.19
C SER A 12 -4.92 2.76 -5.69
N LEU A 13 -3.88 2.78 -4.87
CA LEU A 13 -2.69 2.02 -5.19
C LEU A 13 -3.00 0.55 -5.30
N GLU A 14 -3.90 0.07 -4.46
CA GLU A 14 -4.27 -1.33 -4.49
C GLU A 14 -4.91 -1.71 -5.81
N GLU A 15 -5.70 -0.81 -6.39
CA GLU A 15 -6.32 -1.08 -7.66
C GLU A 15 -5.31 -1.05 -8.79
N GLN A 16 -4.28 -0.23 -8.67
CA GLN A 16 -3.24 -0.17 -9.67
C GLN A 16 -2.42 -1.44 -9.74
N LEU A 17 -2.44 -2.21 -8.67
CA LEU A 17 -1.71 -3.48 -8.66
C LEU A 17 -2.25 -4.49 -9.65
N THR A 18 -3.46 -4.28 -10.15
CA THR A 18 -4.04 -5.17 -11.14
C THR A 18 -3.43 -4.96 -12.52
N ASP A 19 -2.80 -3.83 -12.76
CA ASP A 19 -2.15 -3.54 -14.02
C ASP A 19 -0.71 -4.02 -13.97
N ARG A 20 -0.30 -4.75 -15.00
CA ARG A 20 1.01 -5.36 -15.02
C ARG A 20 2.13 -4.32 -14.97
N ASP A 21 2.00 -3.26 -15.75
CA ASP A 21 3.01 -2.20 -15.76
C ASP A 21 3.04 -1.48 -14.43
N ASP A 22 1.87 -1.22 -13.87
CA ASP A 22 1.79 -0.54 -12.58
C ASP A 22 2.36 -1.41 -11.48
N ALA A 23 2.14 -2.73 -11.56
CA ALA A 23 2.67 -3.63 -10.55
C ALA A 23 4.20 -3.60 -10.54
N ALA A 24 4.81 -3.54 -11.73
CA ALA A 24 6.26 -3.48 -11.80
C ALA A 24 6.79 -2.17 -11.22
N ARG A 25 6.10 -1.08 -11.49
CA ARG A 25 6.51 0.22 -10.97
C ARG A 25 6.36 0.29 -9.46
N ILE A 26 5.27 -0.26 -8.95
CA ILE A 26 5.05 -0.30 -7.51
C ILE A 26 6.10 -1.17 -6.85
N ARG A 27 6.45 -2.28 -7.46
CA ARG A 27 7.47 -3.16 -6.91
C ARG A 27 8.81 -2.45 -6.81
N ALA A 28 9.18 -1.69 -7.84
CA ALA A 28 10.41 -0.93 -7.81
C ALA A 28 10.35 0.14 -6.73
N ALA A 29 9.22 0.82 -6.61
CA ALA A 29 9.05 1.85 -5.58
C ALA A 29 9.12 1.25 -4.19
N LEU A 30 8.55 0.05 -4.01
CA LEU A 30 8.62 -0.65 -2.74
C LEU A 30 10.05 -1.03 -2.40
N HIS A 31 10.81 -1.44 -3.39
CA HIS A 31 12.19 -1.83 -3.14
C HIS A 31 12.98 -0.68 -2.55
N SER A 32 12.64 0.55 -2.94
CA SER A 32 13.32 1.73 -2.44
C SER A 32 12.71 2.26 -1.15
N ALA A 33 11.59 1.74 -0.73
CA ALA A 33 10.93 2.25 0.47
C ALA A 33 11.61 1.73 1.72
N PRO A 34 11.73 2.56 2.76
CA PRO A 34 12.35 2.11 4.01
C PRO A 34 11.39 1.26 4.83
N GLU A 35 11.97 0.49 5.75
CA GLU A 35 11.19 -0.22 6.74
C GLU A 35 10.77 0.75 7.83
N PRO A 36 9.65 0.56 8.47
CA PRO A 36 8.71 -0.57 8.30
C PRO A 36 7.65 -0.30 7.24
N TYR A 37 7.75 0.79 6.52
CA TYR A 37 6.72 1.19 5.56
C TYR A 37 6.53 0.15 4.48
N LYS A 38 7.63 -0.43 4.01
CA LYS A 38 7.55 -1.42 2.96
C LYS A 38 6.75 -2.63 3.41
N GLU A 39 7.04 -3.17 4.60
CA GLU A 39 6.35 -4.35 5.07
C GLU A 39 4.89 -4.08 5.37
N VAL A 40 4.61 -2.95 5.99
CA VAL A 40 3.22 -2.61 6.31
C VAL A 40 2.40 -2.52 5.03
N PHE A 41 2.97 -1.88 4.00
CA PHE A 41 2.26 -1.76 2.73
C PHE A 41 2.03 -3.14 2.10
N LEU A 42 3.04 -3.98 2.10
CA LEU A 42 2.93 -5.31 1.51
C LEU A 42 1.86 -6.14 2.22
N TRP A 43 1.86 -6.11 3.54
CA TRP A 43 0.90 -6.91 4.29
C TRP A 43 -0.52 -6.41 4.12
N ARG A 44 -0.69 -5.12 4.00
CA ARG A 44 -2.04 -4.57 3.83
C ARG A 44 -2.52 -4.69 2.40
N ALA A 45 -1.72 -4.25 1.44
CA ALA A 45 -2.17 -4.17 0.06
C ALA A 45 -2.17 -5.51 -0.63
N LEU A 46 -1.16 -6.33 -0.39
CA LEU A 46 -1.04 -7.62 -1.06
C LEU A 46 -1.53 -8.76 -0.18
N GLY A 47 -1.30 -8.65 1.13
CA GLY A 47 -1.72 -9.71 2.04
C GLY A 47 -3.15 -9.58 2.52
N GLY A 48 -3.76 -8.42 2.35
CA GLY A 48 -5.13 -8.23 2.78
C GLY A 48 -5.33 -8.23 4.28
N LEU A 49 -4.28 -8.01 5.05
CA LEU A 49 -4.38 -8.03 6.50
C LEU A 49 -5.01 -6.73 7.01
N SER A 50 -5.74 -6.84 8.12
CA SER A 50 -6.30 -5.66 8.75
C SER A 50 -5.22 -4.88 9.47
N PHE A 51 -5.48 -3.59 9.70
CA PHE A 51 -4.54 -2.77 10.45
C PHE A 51 -4.32 -3.32 11.85
N ARG A 52 -5.37 -3.88 12.43
CA ARG A 52 -5.27 -4.47 13.75
C ARG A 52 -4.26 -5.62 13.74
N THR A 53 -4.37 -6.50 12.76
CA THR A 53 -3.46 -7.63 12.65
C THR A 53 -2.03 -7.16 12.39
N ILE A 54 -1.88 -6.18 11.51
CA ILE A 54 -0.57 -5.64 11.20
C ILE A 54 0.06 -5.04 12.45
N GLY A 55 -0.72 -4.26 13.21
CA GLY A 55 -0.23 -3.71 14.45
C GLY A 55 0.26 -4.79 15.40
N GLN A 56 -0.51 -5.85 15.54
CA GLN A 56 -0.14 -6.94 16.43
C GLN A 56 1.16 -7.60 16.00
N LEU A 57 1.33 -7.79 14.70
CA LEU A 57 2.54 -8.43 14.19
C LEU A 57 3.78 -7.59 14.45
N PHE A 58 3.62 -6.28 14.49
CA PHE A 58 4.74 -5.38 14.77
C PHE A 58 4.85 -5.03 16.26
N GLY A 59 3.95 -5.53 17.08
CA GLY A 59 3.91 -5.13 18.48
C GLY A 59 3.49 -3.70 18.68
N LYS A 60 2.64 -3.20 17.78
CA LYS A 60 2.17 -1.82 17.81
C LYS A 60 0.65 -1.80 17.82
N SER A 61 0.10 -0.59 17.89
CA SER A 61 -1.35 -0.42 17.91
C SER A 61 -1.91 -0.46 16.50
N GLU A 62 -3.24 -0.62 16.45
CA GLU A 62 -3.94 -0.54 15.17
C GLU A 62 -3.76 0.84 14.55
N ASN A 63 -3.82 1.87 15.37
CA ASN A 63 -3.65 3.23 14.87
C ASN A 63 -2.27 3.42 14.27
N TRP A 64 -1.25 2.85 14.91
CA TRP A 64 0.10 2.92 14.36
C TRP A 64 0.15 2.30 12.96
N ALA A 65 -0.51 1.15 12.80
CA ALA A 65 -0.51 0.48 11.51
C ALA A 65 -1.20 1.33 10.45
N CYS A 66 -2.30 1.95 10.82
CA CYS A 66 -3.03 2.78 9.88
C CYS A 66 -2.21 3.99 9.45
N VAL A 67 -1.61 4.68 10.40
CA VAL A 67 -0.78 5.84 10.09
C VAL A 67 0.43 5.43 9.26
N THR A 68 1.06 4.33 9.64
CA THR A 68 2.23 3.85 8.93
C THR A 68 1.88 3.49 7.50
N TYR A 69 0.75 2.85 7.30
CA TYR A 69 0.32 2.49 5.95
C TYR A 69 0.08 3.73 5.09
N HIS A 70 -0.56 4.75 5.65
CA HIS A 70 -0.81 5.97 4.88
C HIS A 70 0.50 6.65 4.49
N ARG A 71 1.47 6.65 5.41
CA ARG A 71 2.78 7.19 5.09
C ARG A 71 3.47 6.36 4.03
N ALA A 72 3.33 5.05 4.12
CA ALA A 72 3.92 4.16 3.12
C ALA A 72 3.36 4.46 1.74
N LYS A 73 2.06 4.67 1.65
CA LYS A 73 1.44 4.99 0.36
C LYS A 73 2.03 6.27 -0.21
N THR A 74 2.23 7.26 0.62
CA THR A 74 2.82 8.52 0.18
C THR A 74 4.24 8.33 -0.33
N ILE A 75 5.03 7.56 0.41
CA ILE A 75 6.41 7.31 0.04
C ILE A 75 6.48 6.56 -1.30
N ILE A 76 5.66 5.53 -1.43
CA ILE A 76 5.67 4.72 -2.64
C ILE A 76 5.21 5.55 -3.83
N ARG A 77 4.19 6.38 -3.63
CA ARG A 77 3.70 7.24 -4.71
C ARG A 77 4.80 8.20 -5.17
N LYS A 78 5.51 8.78 -4.22
CA LYS A 78 6.61 9.68 -4.58
C LYS A 78 7.70 8.94 -5.33
N ASN A 79 8.02 7.75 -4.89
CA ASN A 79 9.04 6.96 -5.57
C ASN A 79 8.63 6.63 -7.00
N MET A 80 7.35 6.36 -7.20
CA MET A 80 6.86 6.08 -8.55
C MET A 80 6.98 7.30 -9.43
N GLU A 81 6.64 8.47 -8.88
CA GLU A 81 6.71 9.70 -9.66
C GLU A 81 8.14 10.08 -9.96
N GLY A 82 9.03 9.84 -9.02
CA GLY A 82 10.41 10.23 -9.19
C GLY A 82 11.20 9.30 -10.06
N SER A 83 10.64 8.17 -10.44
CA SER A 83 11.38 7.20 -11.21
C SER A 83 11.24 7.39 -12.71
N THR A 84 10.58 8.42 -13.14
CA THR A 84 10.44 8.68 -14.57
C THR A 84 11.67 9.29 -15.19
#